data_75ddd4e5ad0a972942708cf22e716c2e
#
_entry.id   75ddd4e5ad0a972942708cf22e716c2e
#
_cell.length_a   1.000
_cell.length_b   1.000
_cell.length_c   1.000
_cell.angle_alpha   90.00
_cell.angle_beta   90.00
_cell.angle_gamma   90.00
#
_symmetry.space_group_name_H-M   'P 1'
#
loop_
_entity.id
_entity.type
_entity.pdbx_description
1 polymer ?
#
loop_
_entity_poly.entity_id
_entity_poly.type
_entity_poly.pdbx_seq_one_letter_code
_entity_poly.pdbx_strand_id
1 'polypeptide(L)'
;MSEWKKVKLGDYCLKIGSGSTPKGGSTVYVESGTSFIRSQNVYNLSFDYNGLTHITEEAANKLKGVTVFNEDILLNITGDSVARTCIVPNDVLPARVNQHVAIVRVDR
;
A
#
# COMPACT_ATOMS: atom_id res chain seq x y z
N MET A 1 -23.86 8.25 8.26
CA MET A 1 -22.43 8.48 8.52
C MET A 1 -21.53 7.94 7.41
N SER A 2 -21.72 6.70 7.02
CA SER A 2 -20.88 6.15 5.96
C SER A 2 -21.01 6.91 4.64
N GLU A 3 -22.21 7.33 4.31
CA GLU A 3 -22.46 8.11 3.11
C GLU A 3 -21.71 9.44 3.16
N TRP A 4 -21.81 10.13 4.29
CA TRP A 4 -21.11 11.37 4.52
C TRP A 4 -19.60 11.17 4.42
N LYS A 5 -19.09 10.09 5.01
CA LYS A 5 -17.65 9.81 4.98
C LYS A 5 -17.15 9.53 3.58
N LYS A 6 -17.94 8.82 2.78
CA LYS A 6 -17.54 8.54 1.40
C LYS A 6 -17.36 9.82 0.61
N VAL A 7 -18.32 10.72 0.70
CA VAL A 7 -18.27 11.98 -0.03
C VAL A 7 -17.09 12.82 0.43
N LYS A 8 -16.96 12.98 1.76
CA LYS A 8 -15.88 13.80 2.30
C LYS A 8 -14.51 13.23 1.99
N LEU A 9 -14.36 11.93 2.09
CA LEU A 9 -13.08 11.29 1.78
C LEU A 9 -12.71 11.51 0.31
N GLY A 10 -13.66 11.32 -0.60
CA GLY A 10 -13.41 11.54 -2.01
C GLY A 10 -13.00 12.96 -2.33
N ASP A 11 -13.61 13.95 -1.63
CA ASP A 11 -13.30 15.35 -1.85
C ASP A 11 -11.91 15.72 -1.38
N TYR A 12 -11.40 15.08 -0.32
CA TYR A 12 -10.15 15.48 0.31
C TYR A 12 -8.97 14.57 -0.01
N CYS A 13 -9.18 13.50 -0.74
CA CYS A 13 -8.10 12.60 -1.09
C CYS A 13 -7.45 13.00 -2.40
N LEU A 14 -6.11 13.04 -2.41
CA LEU A 14 -5.35 13.26 -3.63
C LEU A 14 -5.27 12.00 -4.46
N LYS A 15 -5.31 10.83 -3.81
CA LYS A 15 -5.17 9.56 -4.50
C LYS A 15 -5.88 8.47 -3.72
N ILE A 16 -6.62 7.66 -4.44
CA ILE A 16 -7.17 6.40 -3.93
C ILE A 16 -6.91 5.36 -5.02
N GLY A 17 -6.14 4.34 -4.70
CA GLY A 17 -5.84 3.32 -5.68
C GLY A 17 -5.04 2.17 -5.10
N SER A 18 -5.08 1.05 -5.78
CA SER A 18 -4.34 -0.14 -5.40
C SER A 18 -3.37 -0.56 -6.50
N GLY A 19 -2.44 -1.45 -6.15
CA GLY A 19 -1.44 -1.92 -7.08
C GLY A 19 -1.78 -3.25 -7.72
N SER A 20 -0.76 -3.98 -8.06
CA SER A 20 -0.89 -5.30 -8.63
C SER A 20 0.32 -6.14 -8.23
N THR A 21 0.23 -7.46 -8.47
CA THR A 21 1.36 -8.34 -8.22
C THR A 21 2.35 -8.21 -9.38
N PRO A 22 3.65 -8.00 -9.09
CA PRO A 22 4.64 -7.91 -10.15
C PRO A 22 4.72 -9.21 -10.96
N LYS A 23 4.95 -9.08 -12.25
CA LYS A 23 5.19 -10.22 -13.11
C LYS A 23 6.63 -10.72 -12.92
N GLY A 24 6.85 -12.00 -13.16
CA GLY A 24 8.18 -12.58 -13.06
C GLY A 24 8.37 -13.53 -11.89
N GLY A 25 7.33 -13.75 -11.10
CA GLY A 25 7.36 -14.72 -10.01
C GLY A 25 8.44 -14.39 -8.99
N SER A 26 9.15 -15.41 -8.53
CA SER A 26 10.15 -15.24 -7.47
C SER A 26 11.36 -14.41 -7.89
N THR A 27 11.56 -14.21 -9.19
CA THR A 27 12.73 -13.45 -9.65
C THR A 27 12.65 -11.96 -9.37
N VAL A 28 11.46 -11.44 -9.10
CA VAL A 28 11.30 -10.01 -8.79
C VAL A 28 11.48 -9.70 -7.31
N TYR A 29 11.54 -10.71 -6.44
CA TYR A 29 11.68 -10.50 -5.00
C TYR A 29 13.16 -10.58 -4.61
N VAL A 30 13.60 -9.62 -3.81
CA VAL A 30 15.00 -9.47 -3.42
C VAL A 30 15.08 -9.24 -1.91
N GLU A 31 16.30 -9.33 -1.35
CA GLU A 31 16.49 -9.18 0.09
C GLU A 31 16.36 -7.72 0.54
N SER A 32 16.69 -6.80 -0.33
CA SER A 32 16.59 -5.39 -0.02
C SER A 32 16.25 -4.62 -1.29
N GLY A 33 15.64 -3.45 -1.13
CA GLY A 33 15.22 -2.64 -2.25
C GLY A 33 13.90 -1.94 -1.93
N THR A 34 13.07 -1.75 -2.94
CA THR A 34 11.75 -1.15 -2.74
C THR A 34 10.85 -2.14 -2.01
N SER A 35 10.25 -1.70 -0.91
CA SER A 35 9.32 -2.55 -0.16
C SER A 35 8.07 -2.83 -0.98
N PHE A 36 7.57 -4.06 -0.88
CA PHE A 36 6.32 -4.44 -1.53
C PHE A 36 5.32 -4.83 -0.45
N ILE A 37 4.37 -3.93 -0.20
CA ILE A 37 3.42 -4.06 0.90
C ILE A 37 2.24 -4.90 0.44
N ARG A 38 1.91 -5.92 1.24
CA ARG A 38 0.78 -6.80 0.99
C ARG A 38 -0.21 -6.68 2.13
N SER A 39 -1.42 -7.24 1.93
CA SER A 39 -2.48 -7.12 2.94
C SER A 39 -2.04 -7.63 4.31
N GLN A 40 -1.18 -8.65 4.36
CA GLN A 40 -0.70 -9.20 5.63
C GLN A 40 0.16 -8.21 6.42
N ASN A 41 0.66 -7.17 5.78
CA ASN A 41 1.46 -6.15 6.45
C ASN A 41 0.62 -5.04 7.08
N VAL A 42 -0.66 -4.98 6.74
CA VAL A 42 -1.55 -3.90 7.21
C VAL A 42 -2.46 -4.44 8.29
N TYR A 43 -2.21 -4.04 9.51
CA TYR A 43 -3.09 -4.31 10.64
C TYR A 43 -3.85 -3.08 11.02
N ASN A 44 -4.88 -3.26 11.82
CA ASN A 44 -5.67 -2.13 12.27
C ASN A 44 -4.82 -1.23 13.16
N LEU A 45 -4.52 -0.03 12.67
CA LEU A 45 -3.74 1.01 13.37
C LEU A 45 -2.26 0.65 13.56
N SER A 46 -1.76 -0.39 12.88
CA SER A 46 -0.34 -0.73 12.96
C SER A 46 0.14 -1.43 11.71
N PHE A 47 1.45 -1.39 11.48
CA PHE A 47 2.07 -2.05 10.35
C PHE A 47 2.83 -3.28 10.85
N ASP A 48 2.58 -4.42 10.22
CA ASP A 48 3.26 -5.67 10.57
C ASP A 48 4.43 -5.88 9.62
N TYR A 49 5.63 -5.83 10.16
CA TYR A 49 6.86 -6.01 9.37
C TYR A 49 7.13 -7.46 9.01
N ASN A 50 6.47 -8.39 9.65
CA ASN A 50 6.66 -9.82 9.37
C ASN A 50 6.26 -10.13 7.93
N GLY A 51 7.16 -10.80 7.21
CA GLY A 51 6.88 -11.15 5.84
C GLY A 51 6.93 -10.00 4.86
N LEU A 52 7.43 -8.84 5.27
CA LEU A 52 7.61 -7.73 4.35
C LEU A 52 8.60 -8.15 3.26
N THR A 53 8.19 -8.01 2.00
CA THR A 53 9.03 -8.36 0.87
C THR A 53 9.58 -7.12 0.20
N HIS A 54 10.60 -7.33 -0.62
CA HIS A 54 11.20 -6.26 -1.40
C HIS A 54 11.24 -6.70 -2.86
N ILE A 55 11.17 -5.74 -3.78
CA ILE A 55 11.15 -6.03 -5.21
C ILE A 55 12.27 -5.30 -5.91
N THR A 56 12.62 -5.81 -7.10
CA THR A 56 13.67 -5.20 -7.91
C THR A 56 13.25 -3.81 -8.35
N GLU A 57 14.23 -3.00 -8.68
CA GLU A 57 13.99 -1.66 -9.20
C GLU A 57 13.13 -1.69 -10.47
N GLU A 58 13.38 -2.67 -11.33
CA GLU A 58 12.59 -2.84 -12.55
C GLU A 58 11.11 -3.10 -12.24
N ALA A 59 10.85 -4.00 -11.28
CA ALA A 59 9.47 -4.29 -10.87
C ALA A 59 8.83 -3.06 -10.22
N ALA A 60 9.58 -2.34 -9.40
CA ALA A 60 9.09 -1.13 -8.77
C ALA A 60 8.73 -0.06 -9.78
N ASN A 61 9.53 0.07 -10.85
CA ASN A 61 9.24 1.05 -11.90
C ASN A 61 7.93 0.74 -12.62
N LYS A 62 7.61 -0.52 -12.80
CA LYS A 62 6.34 -0.91 -13.41
C LYS A 62 5.15 -0.58 -12.53
N LEU A 63 5.37 -0.43 -11.23
CA LEU A 63 4.34 -0.09 -10.26
C LEU A 63 4.46 1.34 -9.76
N LYS A 64 5.14 2.21 -10.48
CA LYS A 64 5.37 3.58 -10.00
C LYS A 64 4.08 4.37 -9.78
N GLY A 65 2.99 3.98 -10.45
CA GLY A 65 1.70 4.61 -10.24
C GLY A 65 1.13 4.39 -8.85
N VAL A 66 1.63 3.40 -8.11
CA VAL A 66 1.22 3.13 -6.74
C VAL A 66 2.40 3.29 -5.78
N THR A 67 3.23 4.28 -6.03
CA THR A 67 4.30 4.66 -5.12
C THR A 67 3.69 5.19 -3.83
N VAL A 68 4.16 4.64 -2.71
CA VAL A 68 3.69 5.05 -1.39
C VAL A 68 4.56 6.20 -0.91
N PHE A 69 3.92 7.27 -0.46
CA PHE A 69 4.62 8.44 0.07
C PHE A 69 4.43 8.54 1.58
N ASN A 70 5.26 9.37 2.19
CA ASN A 70 5.19 9.59 3.62
C ASN A 70 3.76 9.97 4.04
N GLU A 71 3.31 9.37 5.13
CA GLU A 71 1.99 9.61 5.73
C GLU A 71 0.80 9.09 4.91
N ASP A 72 1.05 8.33 3.86
CA ASP A 72 -0.05 7.67 3.15
C ASP A 72 -0.74 6.67 4.08
N ILE A 73 -2.04 6.56 3.92
CA ILE A 73 -2.84 5.57 4.62
C ILE A 73 -2.92 4.31 3.76
N LEU A 74 -2.68 3.17 4.37
CA LEU A 74 -2.79 1.88 3.73
C LEU A 74 -4.10 1.23 4.17
N LEU A 75 -4.89 0.76 3.21
CA LEU A 75 -6.21 0.19 3.48
C LEU A 75 -6.32 -1.17 2.81
N ASN A 76 -6.59 -2.21 3.60
CA ASN A 76 -6.89 -3.53 3.04
C ASN A 76 -8.28 -3.54 2.46
N ILE A 77 -8.40 -3.98 1.21
CA ILE A 77 -9.64 -3.92 0.47
C ILE A 77 -10.22 -5.28 0.10
N THR A 78 -9.53 -6.38 0.46
CA THR A 78 -10.00 -7.73 0.13
C THR A 78 -9.78 -8.67 1.30
N GLY A 79 -10.52 -9.80 1.28
CA GLY A 79 -10.33 -10.90 2.21
C GLY A 79 -10.83 -10.61 3.60
N ASP A 80 -10.37 -11.41 4.55
CA ASP A 80 -10.79 -11.30 5.95
C ASP A 80 -10.25 -10.04 6.62
N SER A 81 -9.27 -9.39 6.01
CA SER A 81 -8.65 -8.21 6.57
C SER A 81 -9.22 -6.90 5.99
N VAL A 82 -10.35 -6.97 5.31
CA VAL A 82 -10.99 -5.79 4.72
C VAL A 82 -11.19 -4.71 5.78
N ALA A 83 -10.89 -3.47 5.39
CA ALA A 83 -11.02 -2.27 6.22
C ALA A 83 -9.95 -2.11 7.30
N ARG A 84 -8.96 -2.99 7.40
CA ARG A 84 -7.82 -2.69 8.26
C ARG A 84 -7.02 -1.57 7.64
N THR A 85 -6.63 -0.61 8.48
CA THR A 85 -5.89 0.56 8.02
C THR A 85 -4.73 0.88 8.94
N CYS A 86 -3.69 1.44 8.36
CA CYS A 86 -2.59 2.00 9.13
C CYS A 86 -1.91 3.09 8.31
N ILE A 87 -1.12 3.92 8.98
CA ILE A 87 -0.27 4.91 8.30
C ILE A 87 1.04 4.21 7.97
N VAL A 88 1.56 4.42 6.75
CA VAL A 88 2.79 3.77 6.34
C VAL A 88 3.96 4.26 7.21
N PRO A 89 4.79 3.34 7.74
CA PRO A 89 6.00 3.77 8.45
C PRO A 89 7.04 4.32 7.48
N ASN A 90 7.76 5.36 7.91
CA ASN A 90 8.80 5.96 7.08
C ASN A 90 9.91 4.99 6.71
N ASP A 91 10.22 4.06 7.60
CA ASP A 91 11.35 3.17 7.40
C ASP A 91 11.12 2.06 6.36
N VAL A 92 9.89 1.92 5.86
CA VAL A 92 9.63 0.99 4.76
C VAL A 92 9.67 1.66 3.39
N LEU A 93 9.81 2.97 3.34
CA LEU A 93 9.87 3.69 2.07
C LEU A 93 11.27 3.59 1.45
N PRO A 94 11.38 3.57 0.14
CA PRO A 94 10.32 3.61 -0.86
C PRO A 94 9.54 2.30 -0.91
N ALA A 95 8.27 2.40 -1.29
CA ALA A 95 7.38 1.24 -1.26
C ALA A 95 6.34 1.28 -2.37
N ARG A 96 5.81 0.10 -2.67
CA ARG A 96 4.68 -0.12 -3.58
C ARG A 96 3.69 -1.03 -2.87
N VAL A 97 2.47 -1.11 -3.38
CA VAL A 97 1.43 -1.97 -2.80
C VAL A 97 0.91 -2.97 -3.84
N ASN A 98 0.37 -4.09 -3.35
CA ASN A 98 -0.25 -5.06 -4.24
C ASN A 98 -1.72 -4.72 -4.49
N GLN A 99 -2.45 -5.61 -5.19
CA GLN A 99 -3.84 -5.35 -5.56
C GLN A 99 -4.80 -5.42 -4.39
N HIS A 100 -4.37 -5.90 -3.23
CA HIS A 100 -5.22 -6.05 -2.05
C HIS A 100 -5.08 -4.89 -1.07
N VAL A 101 -4.20 -3.95 -1.34
CA VAL A 101 -3.96 -2.79 -0.47
C VAL A 101 -4.15 -1.53 -1.30
N ALA A 102 -5.00 -0.64 -0.83
CA ALA A 102 -5.19 0.65 -1.46
C ALA A 102 -4.39 1.72 -0.72
N ILE A 103 -3.90 2.68 -1.47
CA ILE A 103 -3.28 3.87 -0.93
C ILE A 103 -4.36 4.95 -0.85
N VAL A 104 -4.50 5.56 0.30
CA VAL A 104 -5.40 6.70 0.49
C VAL A 104 -4.54 7.89 0.89
N ARG A 105 -4.47 8.86 0.03
CA ARG A 105 -3.65 10.06 0.24
C ARG A 105 -4.56 11.26 0.36
N VAL A 106 -4.40 12.01 1.43
CA VAL A 106 -5.26 13.13 1.76
C VAL A 106 -4.53 14.42 1.47
N ASP A 107 -5.27 15.39 0.98
CA ASP A 107 -4.75 16.75 0.81
C ASP A 107 -4.62 17.40 2.19
N ARG A 108 -3.44 17.87 2.49
CA ARG A 108 -3.15 18.54 3.74
C ARG A 108 -2.85 19.98 3.46
#